data_d680b4860f4624d21019b9eb5c13a7ab
#
_entry.id   d680b4860f4624d21019b9eb5c13a7ab
#
_cell.length_a   1.000
_cell.length_b   1.000
_cell.length_c   1.000
_cell.angle_alpha   90.00
_cell.angle_beta   90.00
_cell.angle_gamma   90.00
#
_symmetry.space_group_name_H-M   'P 1'
#
loop_
_entity.id
_entity.type
_entity.pdbx_description
1 polymer ?
#
loop_
_entity_poly.entity_id
_entity_poly.type
_entity_poly.pdbx_seq_one_letter_code
_entity_poly.pdbx_strand_id
1 'polypeptide(L)'
;MTRPVGSYGSCPKPVLEWAFDLDREIEGNPDLFMRVDCAPLLAKVRQQLADFIGVKQNEVVIVPNASHGLNTVLWNIEWEADDTIVVCE
;
A
#
# COMPACT_ATOMS: atom_id res chain seq x y z
N MET A 1 -12.17 25.61 -4.64
CA MET A 1 -10.80 25.56 -5.17
C MET A 1 -10.24 24.17 -4.87
N THR A 2 -10.29 23.23 -5.81
CA THR A 2 -9.73 21.89 -5.66
C THR A 2 -8.20 22.02 -5.75
N ARG A 3 -7.50 21.82 -4.64
CA ARG A 3 -6.04 21.73 -4.67
C ARG A 3 -5.65 20.47 -5.43
N PRO A 4 -4.71 20.53 -6.37
CA PRO A 4 -4.19 19.35 -7.03
C PRO A 4 -3.56 18.42 -5.97
N VAL A 5 -4.07 17.21 -5.88
CA VAL A 5 -3.52 16.18 -5.00
C VAL A 5 -2.37 15.52 -5.77
N GLY A 6 -1.17 16.07 -5.60
CA GLY A 6 0.05 15.52 -6.18
C GLY A 6 0.67 14.43 -5.27
N SER A 7 1.99 14.28 -5.31
CA SER A 7 2.74 13.28 -4.51
C SER A 7 2.48 13.35 -3.00
N TYR A 8 2.02 14.50 -2.50
CA TYR A 8 1.69 14.76 -1.09
C TYR A 8 0.21 15.11 -0.95
N GLY A 9 -0.65 14.13 -1.21
CA GLY A 9 -2.10 14.29 -1.04
C GLY A 9 -2.53 14.17 0.43
N SER A 10 -3.54 14.96 0.83
CA SER A 10 -4.18 14.77 2.13
C SER A 10 -5.22 13.66 2.07
N CYS A 11 -5.31 12.87 3.13
CA CYS A 11 -6.34 11.85 3.26
C CYS A 11 -7.74 12.49 3.34
N PRO A 12 -8.75 11.98 2.65
CA PRO A 12 -10.13 12.42 2.83
C PRO A 12 -10.59 12.27 4.28
N LYS A 13 -11.33 13.26 4.78
CA LYS A 13 -11.75 13.31 6.19
C LYS A 13 -12.47 12.03 6.67
N PRO A 14 -13.44 11.44 5.93
CA PRO A 14 -14.09 10.21 6.37
C PRO A 14 -13.13 9.01 6.51
N VAL A 15 -12.12 8.94 5.64
CA VAL A 15 -11.10 7.87 5.69
C VAL A 15 -10.19 8.06 6.89
N LEU A 16 -9.81 9.31 7.19
CA LEU A 16 -8.99 9.65 8.35
C LEU A 16 -9.71 9.35 9.65
N GLU A 17 -10.99 9.70 9.78
CA GLU A 17 -11.82 9.41 10.95
C GLU A 17 -11.94 7.89 11.17
N TRP A 18 -12.21 7.13 10.11
CA TRP A 18 -12.26 5.68 10.18
C TRP A 18 -10.92 5.05 10.61
N ALA A 19 -9.79 5.57 10.09
CA ALA A 19 -8.46 5.10 10.46
C ALA A 19 -8.18 5.32 11.96
N PHE A 20 -8.54 6.48 12.51
CA PHE A 20 -8.40 6.74 13.95
C PHE A 20 -9.27 5.82 14.82
N ASP A 21 -10.46 5.48 14.37
CA ASP A 21 -11.33 4.55 15.11
C ASP A 21 -10.75 3.12 15.07
N LEU A 22 -10.24 2.69 13.92
CA LEU A 22 -9.54 1.42 13.79
C LEU A 22 -8.28 1.35 14.67
N ASP A 23 -7.48 2.42 14.70
CA ASP A 23 -6.29 2.49 15.56
C ASP A 23 -6.65 2.32 17.05
N ARG A 24 -7.74 2.94 17.51
CA ARG A 24 -8.21 2.75 18.89
C ARG A 24 -8.68 1.33 19.17
N GLU A 25 -9.31 0.67 18.19
CA GLU A 25 -9.73 -0.72 18.31
C GLU A 25 -8.51 -1.64 18.41
N ILE A 26 -7.48 -1.42 17.57
CA ILE A 26 -6.22 -2.16 17.59
C ILE A 26 -5.51 -1.99 18.94
N GLU A 27 -5.42 -0.76 19.45
CA GLU A 27 -4.80 -0.46 20.75
C GLU A 27 -5.54 -1.12 21.92
N GLY A 28 -6.82 -1.43 21.77
CA GLY A 28 -7.59 -2.19 22.77
C GLY A 28 -7.11 -3.62 22.98
N ASN A 29 -6.60 -4.29 21.94
CA ASN A 29 -6.00 -5.63 22.00
C ASN A 29 -5.06 -5.87 20.79
N PRO A 30 -3.85 -5.30 20.81
CA PRO A 30 -2.92 -5.39 19.68
C PRO A 30 -2.44 -6.82 19.39
N ASP A 31 -2.34 -7.68 20.40
CA ASP A 31 -1.93 -9.07 20.22
C ASP A 31 -2.98 -9.87 19.43
N LEU A 32 -4.26 -9.71 19.76
CA LEU A 32 -5.36 -10.32 19.01
C LEU A 32 -5.37 -9.83 17.56
N PHE A 33 -5.27 -8.52 17.37
CA PHE A 33 -5.24 -7.93 16.03
C PHE A 33 -4.10 -8.51 15.18
N MET A 34 -2.87 -8.51 15.69
CA MET A 34 -1.71 -8.98 14.93
C MET A 34 -1.73 -10.48 14.63
N ARG A 35 -2.27 -11.29 15.53
CA ARG A 35 -2.28 -12.75 15.38
C ARG A 35 -3.50 -13.29 14.63
N VAL A 36 -4.62 -12.60 14.70
CA VAL A 36 -5.91 -13.12 14.20
C VAL A 36 -6.48 -12.24 13.11
N ASP A 37 -6.62 -10.93 13.34
CA ASP A 37 -7.44 -10.06 12.51
C ASP A 37 -6.67 -9.43 11.34
N CYS A 38 -5.38 -9.15 11.50
CA CYS A 38 -4.56 -8.44 10.53
C CYS A 38 -4.50 -9.15 9.15
N ALA A 39 -4.22 -10.45 9.15
CA ALA A 39 -4.05 -11.20 7.91
C ALA A 39 -5.34 -11.30 7.07
N PRO A 40 -6.51 -11.64 7.63
CA PRO A 40 -7.75 -11.66 6.85
C PRO A 40 -8.20 -10.27 6.41
N LEU A 41 -8.00 -9.22 7.21
CA LEU A 41 -8.30 -7.83 6.80
C LEU A 41 -7.42 -7.39 5.64
N LEU A 42 -6.12 -7.67 5.70
CA LEU A 42 -5.19 -7.37 4.62
C LEU A 42 -5.54 -8.12 3.33
N ALA A 43 -5.91 -9.41 3.43
CA ALA A 43 -6.36 -10.20 2.29
C ALA A 43 -7.62 -9.60 1.64
N LYS A 44 -8.59 -9.15 2.45
CA LYS A 44 -9.81 -8.48 1.99
C LYS A 44 -9.50 -7.17 1.24
N VAL A 45 -8.62 -6.33 1.79
CA VAL A 45 -8.21 -5.07 1.15
C VAL A 45 -7.49 -5.34 -0.17
N ARG A 46 -6.59 -6.32 -0.21
CA ARG A 46 -5.91 -6.72 -1.45
C ARG A 46 -6.89 -7.22 -2.51
N GLN A 47 -7.91 -7.98 -2.13
CA GLN A 47 -8.94 -8.42 -3.07
C GLN A 47 -9.72 -7.22 -3.63
N GLN A 48 -10.15 -6.29 -2.79
CA GLN A 48 -10.86 -5.09 -3.23
C GLN A 48 -10.04 -4.22 -4.18
N LEU A 49 -8.74 -4.07 -3.92
CA LEU A 49 -7.82 -3.36 -4.81
C LEU A 49 -7.65 -4.10 -6.14
N ALA A 50 -7.49 -5.42 -6.11
CA ALA A 50 -7.36 -6.24 -7.30
C ALA A 50 -8.62 -6.13 -8.19
N ASP A 51 -9.80 -6.22 -7.60
CA ASP A 51 -11.08 -6.05 -8.30
C ASP A 51 -11.19 -4.65 -8.93
N PHE A 52 -10.78 -3.61 -8.19
CA PHE A 52 -10.83 -2.22 -8.65
C PHE A 52 -9.90 -1.96 -9.84
N ILE A 53 -8.69 -2.51 -9.86
CA ILE A 53 -7.71 -2.34 -10.95
C ILE A 53 -7.82 -3.41 -12.04
N GLY A 54 -8.65 -4.44 -11.86
CA GLY A 54 -8.91 -5.47 -12.87
C GLY A 54 -7.83 -6.55 -12.97
N VAL A 55 -7.19 -6.90 -11.86
CA VAL A 55 -6.13 -7.93 -11.78
C VAL A 55 -6.48 -9.00 -10.74
N LYS A 56 -5.65 -10.03 -10.59
CA LYS A 56 -5.83 -11.06 -9.56
C LYS A 56 -5.25 -10.58 -8.22
N GLN A 57 -5.80 -11.06 -7.11
CA GLN A 57 -5.33 -10.72 -5.76
C GLN A 57 -3.84 -10.99 -5.53
N ASN A 58 -3.30 -12.05 -6.13
CA ASN A 58 -1.88 -12.40 -6.02
C ASN A 58 -0.94 -11.50 -6.84
N GLU A 59 -1.49 -10.64 -7.69
CA GLU A 59 -0.75 -9.64 -8.46
C GLU A 59 -0.71 -8.26 -7.75
N VAL A 60 -1.34 -8.16 -6.57
CA VAL A 60 -1.38 -6.92 -5.78
C VAL A 60 -0.56 -7.07 -4.52
N VAL A 61 0.35 -6.13 -4.31
CA VAL A 61 1.15 -6.00 -3.08
C VAL A 61 1.00 -4.58 -2.54
N ILE A 62 0.75 -4.48 -1.23
CA ILE A 62 0.69 -3.20 -0.53
C ILE A 62 2.07 -2.90 0.03
N VAL A 63 2.60 -1.73 -0.27
CA VAL A 63 3.90 -1.25 0.19
C VAL A 63 3.75 0.06 0.96
N PRO A 64 4.66 0.39 1.89
CA PRO A 64 4.57 1.59 2.70
C PRO A 64 4.60 2.89 1.89
N ASN A 65 5.33 2.91 0.79
CA ASN A 65 5.47 4.07 -0.10
C ASN A 65 6.02 3.66 -1.48
N ALA A 66 5.98 4.60 -2.43
CA ALA A 66 6.45 4.37 -3.80
C ALA A 66 7.95 4.04 -3.87
N SER A 67 8.78 4.67 -3.04
CA SER A 67 10.23 4.39 -2.99
C SER A 67 10.52 2.96 -2.56
N HIS A 68 9.76 2.44 -1.59
CA HIS A 68 9.88 1.04 -1.17
C HIS A 68 9.48 0.09 -2.32
N GLY A 69 8.35 0.37 -2.99
CA GLY A 69 7.90 -0.41 -4.13
C GLY A 69 8.93 -0.44 -5.27
N LEU A 70 9.45 0.73 -5.64
CA LEU A 70 10.47 0.86 -6.69
C LEU A 70 11.75 0.10 -6.33
N ASN A 71 12.26 0.26 -5.11
CA ASN A 71 13.46 -0.46 -4.67
C ASN A 71 13.24 -1.97 -4.66
N THR A 72 12.06 -2.43 -4.24
CA THR A 72 11.72 -3.86 -4.26
C THR A 72 11.79 -4.42 -5.69
N VAL A 73 11.28 -3.69 -6.69
CA VAL A 73 11.38 -4.09 -8.09
C VAL A 73 12.83 -4.09 -8.56
N LEU A 74 13.57 -3.01 -8.33
CA LEU A 74 14.96 -2.87 -8.79
C LEU A 74 15.89 -3.92 -8.19
N TRP A 75 15.69 -4.32 -6.93
CA TRP A 75 16.50 -5.35 -6.26
C TRP A 75 16.22 -6.78 -6.76
N ASN A 76 15.08 -7.00 -7.41
CA ASN A 76 14.69 -8.30 -7.93
C ASN A 76 14.93 -8.42 -9.44
N ILE A 77 15.55 -7.43 -10.08
CA ILE A 77 16.02 -7.51 -11.46
C ILE A 77 17.46 -8.02 -11.44
N GLU A 78 17.73 -9.04 -12.26
CA GLU A 78 19.10 -9.50 -12.52
C GLU A 78 19.74 -8.54 -13.52
N TRP A 79 20.63 -7.66 -13.03
CA TRP A 79 21.31 -6.65 -13.82
C TRP A 79 22.52 -7.23 -14.55
N GLU A 80 22.65 -6.93 -15.85
CA GLU A 80 23.83 -7.23 -16.64
C GLU A 80 24.72 -5.98 -16.82
N ALA A 81 25.98 -6.18 -17.22
CA ALA A 81 26.96 -5.09 -17.30
C ALA A 81 26.58 -3.99 -18.32
N ASP A 82 25.78 -4.33 -19.32
CA ASP A 82 25.37 -3.42 -20.40
C ASP A 82 23.96 -2.84 -20.18
N ASP A 83 23.31 -3.15 -19.06
CA ASP A 83 21.99 -2.62 -18.73
C ASP A 83 22.05 -1.12 -18.43
N THR A 84 21.04 -0.41 -18.87
CA THR A 84 20.92 1.04 -18.68
C THR A 84 19.60 1.40 -18.02
N ILE A 85 19.68 2.20 -16.95
CA ILE A 85 18.49 2.79 -16.32
C ILE A 85 18.26 4.18 -16.89
N VAL A 86 17.10 4.39 -17.52
CA VAL A 86 16.69 5.70 -18.02
C VAL A 86 15.80 6.36 -16.98
N VAL A 87 16.16 7.57 -16.57
CA VAL A 87 15.37 8.41 -15.66
C VAL A 87 14.93 9.68 -16.38
N CYS A 88 13.71 10.18 -16.06
CA CYS A 88 13.23 11.46 -16.53
C CYS A 88 13.57 12.53 -15.49
N GLU A 89 14.02 13.70 -15.97
CA GLU A 89 14.19 14.92 -15.16
C GLU A 89 12.84 15.61 -14.92
#